data_67035669d8e6dd482c6f99d8c5a11988
#
_entry.id   67035669d8e6dd482c6f99d8c5a11988
#
_cell.length_a   1.000
_cell.length_b   1.000
_cell.length_c   1.000
_cell.angle_alpha   90.00
_cell.angle_beta   90.00
_cell.angle_gamma   90.00
#
_symmetry.space_group_name_H-M   'P 1'
#
loop_
_entity.id
_entity.type
_entity.pdbx_description
1 polymer ?
#
loop_
_entity_poly.entity_id
_entity_poly.type
_entity_poly.pdbx_seq_one_letter_code
_entity_poly.pdbx_strand_id
1 'polypeptide(L)'
;MSLETIREEIAKLVTQYAEEAYKPQPFEAGKTVIPPSGKVIGEQELQNMVAASLDAWLTTGRFNAVFEKKLADFLGVKYCITVNSGSSANLVAFNTLTSPKLGDRAIKKGDEVIGVAAGFPTTVNPIIQFGAIPVFVDVDLHTHNVNADLIEQAITPKTKAIMLAHTLGNPFNLEKIKALCEKYNLWLVEDCCDALGATYNGQKVGTFGDIATLSFYPAHHITMGEGGAVFTNNAELKTIAESFRDWGRDCYCAPGKDNTCNCRFSQQHGNLPFGYDHKYVYSHIGYNLKISDMQAACGLAQLDRVEEFIEKRRKNFAYLKERLQTLTDFLYLPEATPNSDPSWFGFPITLKEDAGTARVDLLRFLDQHKIGTRLLFAGNLTKQPYFKGVAYRVVGDLTNTDITMNQTFWVGVYPALGKEQLDYIAEKLEEYFGVNF
;
A
#
# COMPACT_ATOMS: atom_id res chain seq x y z
N MET A 1 30.80 6.78 -33.52
CA MET A 1 30.28 6.00 -32.38
C MET A 1 28.80 5.75 -32.64
N SER A 2 28.32 4.51 -32.48
CA SER A 2 26.89 4.21 -32.63
C SER A 2 26.10 4.70 -31.41
N LEU A 3 24.78 4.88 -31.56
CA LEU A 3 23.91 5.22 -30.40
C LEU A 3 23.95 4.15 -29.31
N GLU A 4 24.11 2.88 -29.71
CA GLU A 4 24.25 1.75 -28.80
C GLU A 4 25.53 1.86 -27.95
N THR A 5 26.67 2.12 -28.60
CA THR A 5 27.98 2.37 -27.92
C THR A 5 27.87 3.54 -26.93
N ILE A 6 27.20 4.64 -27.34
CA ILE A 6 27.00 5.79 -26.44
C ILE A 6 26.16 5.41 -25.22
N ARG A 7 25.09 4.63 -25.39
CA ARG A 7 24.27 4.13 -24.26
C ARG A 7 25.07 3.26 -23.30
N GLU A 8 25.94 2.39 -23.82
CA GLU A 8 26.83 1.54 -23.01
C GLU A 8 27.83 2.39 -22.20
N GLU A 9 28.39 3.43 -22.78
CA GLU A 9 29.30 4.34 -22.06
C GLU A 9 28.57 5.12 -20.98
N ILE A 10 27.37 5.63 -21.26
CA ILE A 10 26.52 6.27 -20.24
C ILE A 10 26.21 5.30 -19.09
N ALA A 11 25.83 4.06 -19.40
CA ALA A 11 25.57 3.05 -18.37
C ALA A 11 26.79 2.78 -17.48
N LYS A 12 28.00 2.70 -18.05
CA LYS A 12 29.25 2.56 -17.27
C LYS A 12 29.51 3.74 -16.34
N LEU A 13 29.26 4.97 -16.80
CA LEU A 13 29.40 6.17 -15.95
C LEU A 13 28.35 6.20 -14.83
N VAL A 14 27.13 5.73 -15.10
CA VAL A 14 26.07 5.58 -14.08
C VAL A 14 26.47 4.57 -12.99
N THR A 15 27.07 3.42 -13.38
CA THR A 15 27.62 2.45 -12.42
C THR A 15 28.68 3.09 -11.54
N GLN A 16 29.68 3.74 -12.13
CA GLN A 16 30.75 4.41 -11.38
C GLN A 16 30.19 5.46 -10.40
N TYR A 17 29.20 6.23 -10.83
CA TYR A 17 28.52 7.18 -9.97
C TYR A 17 27.82 6.48 -8.79
N ALA A 18 27.08 5.40 -9.05
CA ALA A 18 26.36 4.66 -8.03
C ALA A 18 27.29 4.04 -6.98
N GLU A 19 28.40 3.45 -7.42
CA GLU A 19 29.45 2.90 -6.54
C GLU A 19 30.03 3.93 -5.59
N GLU A 20 30.20 5.18 -6.06
CA GLU A 20 30.71 6.27 -5.21
C GLU A 20 29.62 6.89 -4.32
N ALA A 21 28.44 7.17 -4.91
CA ALA A 21 27.37 7.90 -4.24
C ALA A 21 26.66 7.08 -3.14
N TYR A 22 26.61 5.75 -3.28
CA TYR A 22 25.87 4.88 -2.37
C TYR A 22 26.78 4.00 -1.51
N LYS A 23 28.03 4.43 -1.29
CA LYS A 23 28.92 3.76 -0.33
C LYS A 23 28.28 3.72 1.06
N PRO A 24 28.27 2.54 1.71
CA PRO A 24 27.77 2.44 3.06
C PRO A 24 28.49 3.41 4.00
N GLN A 25 27.73 4.16 4.78
CA GLN A 25 28.28 5.03 5.81
C GLN A 25 28.26 4.27 7.14
N PRO A 26 29.30 4.41 7.99
CA PRO A 26 29.32 3.78 9.30
C PRO A 26 28.22 4.36 10.19
N PHE A 27 27.60 3.50 10.99
CA PHE A 27 26.67 3.93 12.02
C PHE A 27 27.42 4.44 13.24
N GLU A 28 27.06 5.63 13.71
CA GLU A 28 27.55 6.20 14.97
C GLU A 28 26.37 6.42 15.92
N ALA A 29 26.30 5.66 17.02
CA ALA A 29 25.25 5.75 18.02
C ALA A 29 25.09 7.19 18.56
N GLY A 30 23.85 7.69 18.59
CA GLY A 30 23.51 9.05 19.04
C GLY A 30 23.86 10.18 18.05
N LYS A 31 24.54 9.88 16.94
CA LYS A 31 24.87 10.87 15.90
C LYS A 31 24.15 10.57 14.58
N THR A 32 24.26 9.33 14.10
CA THR A 32 23.58 8.91 12.85
C THR A 32 22.08 8.77 13.09
N VAL A 33 21.29 9.45 12.26
CA VAL A 33 19.82 9.34 12.33
C VAL A 33 19.40 7.94 11.88
N ILE A 34 18.55 7.30 12.65
CA ILE A 34 17.85 6.07 12.27
C ILE A 34 16.44 6.45 11.81
N PRO A 35 16.17 6.55 10.50
CA PRO A 35 14.82 6.88 10.04
C PRO A 35 13.85 5.71 10.22
N PRO A 36 12.54 5.96 10.37
CA PRO A 36 11.56 4.88 10.52
C PRO A 36 11.33 4.09 9.24
N SER A 37 11.67 4.67 8.10
CA SER A 37 11.57 4.04 6.77
C SER A 37 12.66 4.56 5.86
N GLY A 38 13.01 3.78 4.84
CA GLY A 38 14.01 4.17 3.87
C GLY A 38 13.98 3.22 2.67
N LYS A 39 14.65 3.65 1.61
CA LYS A 39 14.81 2.91 0.36
C LYS A 39 16.24 2.40 0.22
N VAL A 40 16.39 1.32 -0.53
CA VAL A 40 17.70 0.82 -0.99
C VAL A 40 17.75 1.01 -2.50
N ILE A 41 18.54 1.96 -2.96
CA ILE A 41 18.75 2.27 -4.38
C ILE A 41 20.19 1.90 -4.74
N GLY A 42 20.37 1.32 -5.91
CA GLY A 42 21.67 0.93 -6.45
C GLY A 42 21.85 1.36 -7.90
N GLU A 43 22.81 0.74 -8.54
CA GLU A 43 23.18 1.04 -9.93
C GLU A 43 22.05 0.67 -10.92
N GLN A 44 21.36 -0.44 -10.68
CA GLN A 44 20.37 -0.95 -11.64
C GLN A 44 19.14 -0.03 -11.74
N GLU A 45 18.69 0.54 -10.64
CA GLU A 45 17.62 1.53 -10.65
C GLU A 45 18.02 2.76 -11.46
N LEU A 46 19.24 3.27 -11.26
CA LEU A 46 19.75 4.43 -12.00
C LEU A 46 19.93 4.12 -13.49
N GLN A 47 20.51 2.98 -13.83
CA GLN A 47 20.70 2.55 -15.21
C GLN A 47 19.37 2.45 -15.96
N ASN A 48 18.36 1.81 -15.34
CA ASN A 48 17.02 1.67 -15.92
C ASN A 48 16.34 3.02 -16.13
N MET A 49 16.41 3.92 -15.13
CA MET A 49 15.82 5.26 -15.23
C MET A 49 16.50 6.09 -16.35
N VAL A 50 17.82 6.04 -16.46
CA VAL A 50 18.57 6.71 -17.53
C VAL A 50 18.21 6.11 -18.90
N ALA A 51 18.12 4.78 -19.01
CA ALA A 51 17.72 4.12 -20.24
C ALA A 51 16.30 4.54 -20.69
N ALA A 52 15.35 4.62 -19.75
CA ALA A 52 14.00 5.12 -20.03
C ALA A 52 14.01 6.59 -20.47
N SER A 53 14.85 7.43 -19.84
CA SER A 53 15.02 8.83 -20.22
C SER A 53 15.57 8.99 -21.64
N LEU A 54 16.54 8.16 -22.03
CA LEU A 54 17.12 8.15 -23.38
C LEU A 54 16.16 7.64 -24.47
N ASP A 55 15.12 6.87 -24.09
CA ASP A 55 14.04 6.48 -25.01
C ASP A 55 13.12 7.67 -25.35
N ALA A 56 13.09 8.72 -24.51
CA ALA A 56 12.25 9.89 -24.64
C ALA A 56 10.73 9.59 -24.77
N TRP A 57 10.31 8.41 -24.34
CA TRP A 57 8.89 8.02 -24.25
C TRP A 57 8.38 8.34 -22.85
N LEU A 58 7.81 9.52 -22.68
CA LEU A 58 7.58 10.14 -21.36
C LEU A 58 6.27 9.71 -20.66
N THR A 59 5.53 8.76 -21.19
CA THR A 59 4.35 8.13 -20.56
C THR A 59 4.62 6.65 -20.33
N THR A 60 3.60 5.84 -20.02
CA THR A 60 3.76 4.37 -19.88
C THR A 60 4.32 3.76 -21.15
N GLY A 61 5.37 2.98 -21.04
CA GLY A 61 6.11 2.41 -22.17
C GLY A 61 6.60 0.98 -21.91
N ARG A 62 7.80 0.65 -22.42
CA ARG A 62 8.34 -0.71 -22.38
C ARG A 62 8.68 -1.19 -20.97
N PHE A 63 9.18 -0.33 -20.09
CA PHE A 63 9.46 -0.69 -18.72
C PHE A 63 8.18 -0.96 -17.94
N ASN A 64 7.14 -0.14 -18.15
CA ASN A 64 5.85 -0.34 -17.52
C ASN A 64 5.21 -1.68 -17.93
N ALA A 65 5.24 -2.02 -19.21
CA ALA A 65 4.68 -3.28 -19.69
C ALA A 65 5.37 -4.52 -19.06
N VAL A 66 6.70 -4.47 -18.91
CA VAL A 66 7.46 -5.54 -18.25
C VAL A 66 7.20 -5.57 -16.76
N PHE A 67 7.13 -4.40 -16.10
CA PHE A 67 6.86 -4.29 -14.67
C PHE A 67 5.49 -4.86 -14.31
N GLU A 68 4.41 -4.43 -15.00
CA GLU A 68 3.05 -4.93 -14.76
C GLU A 68 2.98 -6.45 -14.88
N LYS A 69 3.63 -7.02 -15.91
CA LYS A 69 3.69 -8.47 -16.10
C LYS A 69 4.44 -9.18 -14.97
N LYS A 70 5.66 -8.73 -14.66
CA LYS A 70 6.48 -9.35 -13.59
C LYS A 70 5.80 -9.23 -12.22
N LEU A 71 5.15 -8.10 -11.94
CA LEU A 71 4.42 -7.92 -10.70
C LEU A 71 3.20 -8.85 -10.63
N ALA A 72 2.44 -8.99 -11.72
CA ALA A 72 1.32 -9.94 -11.79
C ALA A 72 1.80 -11.38 -11.57
N ASP A 73 2.92 -11.77 -12.21
CA ASP A 73 3.53 -13.09 -12.04
C ASP A 73 4.00 -13.32 -10.59
N PHE A 74 4.66 -12.31 -9.97
CA PHE A 74 5.07 -12.34 -8.57
C PHE A 74 3.88 -12.51 -7.62
N LEU A 75 2.79 -11.77 -7.84
CA LEU A 75 1.58 -11.84 -7.01
C LEU A 75 0.76 -13.10 -7.26
N GLY A 76 0.90 -13.75 -8.42
CA GLY A 76 0.08 -14.88 -8.83
C GLY A 76 -1.31 -14.47 -9.32
N VAL A 77 -1.44 -13.28 -9.93
CA VAL A 77 -2.69 -12.73 -10.48
C VAL A 77 -2.64 -12.59 -11.99
N LYS A 78 -3.83 -12.51 -12.61
CA LYS A 78 -3.92 -12.37 -14.07
C LYS A 78 -3.67 -10.96 -14.57
N TYR A 79 -4.07 -9.95 -13.80
CA TYR A 79 -4.06 -8.55 -14.24
C TYR A 79 -3.49 -7.65 -13.18
N CYS A 80 -2.56 -6.80 -13.61
CA CYS A 80 -1.98 -5.73 -12.82
C CYS A 80 -1.91 -4.48 -13.70
N ILE A 81 -2.33 -3.34 -13.20
CA ILE A 81 -2.22 -2.03 -13.86
C ILE A 81 -1.55 -1.04 -12.91
N THR A 82 -0.59 -0.29 -13.41
CA THR A 82 0.10 0.73 -12.63
C THR A 82 -0.67 2.03 -12.57
N VAL A 83 -0.52 2.72 -11.46
CA VAL A 83 -1.03 4.07 -11.19
C VAL A 83 0.05 4.91 -10.49
N ASN A 84 -0.13 6.23 -10.45
CA ASN A 84 0.89 7.16 -9.99
C ASN A 84 1.09 7.24 -8.45
N SER A 85 0.30 6.54 -7.66
CA SER A 85 0.48 6.39 -6.20
C SER A 85 -0.41 5.29 -5.63
N GLY A 86 -0.12 4.83 -4.41
CA GLY A 86 -1.02 3.94 -3.66
C GLY A 86 -2.38 4.57 -3.36
N SER A 87 -2.40 5.88 -3.11
CA SER A 87 -3.66 6.62 -2.93
C SER A 87 -4.53 6.59 -4.20
N SER A 88 -3.92 6.75 -5.36
CA SER A 88 -4.59 6.60 -6.65
C SER A 88 -5.03 5.16 -6.91
N ALA A 89 -4.26 4.17 -6.43
CA ALA A 89 -4.65 2.77 -6.51
C ALA A 89 -5.95 2.52 -5.74
N ASN A 90 -6.04 2.97 -4.49
CA ASN A 90 -7.25 2.89 -3.68
C ASN A 90 -8.44 3.62 -4.32
N LEU A 91 -8.19 4.81 -4.88
CA LEU A 91 -9.22 5.58 -5.58
C LEU A 91 -9.75 4.83 -6.81
N VAL A 92 -8.87 4.29 -7.64
CA VAL A 92 -9.26 3.52 -8.83
C VAL A 92 -9.96 2.22 -8.45
N ALA A 93 -9.41 1.45 -7.48
CA ALA A 93 -10.01 0.20 -7.03
C ALA A 93 -11.44 0.40 -6.52
N PHE A 94 -11.65 1.41 -5.66
CA PHE A 94 -12.99 1.72 -5.15
C PHE A 94 -13.93 2.19 -6.26
N ASN A 95 -13.51 3.16 -7.10
CA ASN A 95 -14.35 3.65 -8.18
C ASN A 95 -14.70 2.57 -9.22
N THR A 96 -13.82 1.57 -9.41
CA THR A 96 -14.14 0.40 -10.25
C THR A 96 -15.43 -0.28 -9.81
N LEU A 97 -15.65 -0.40 -8.50
CA LEU A 97 -16.83 -1.03 -7.93
C LEU A 97 -18.10 -0.16 -8.01
N THR A 98 -17.97 1.13 -8.38
CA THR A 98 -19.10 2.03 -8.58
C THR A 98 -19.60 2.07 -10.04
N SER A 99 -18.92 1.35 -10.94
CA SER A 99 -19.23 1.37 -12.36
C SER A 99 -20.64 0.86 -12.65
N PRO A 100 -21.45 1.60 -13.46
CA PRO A 100 -22.76 1.11 -13.91
C PRO A 100 -22.67 -0.21 -14.69
N LYS A 101 -21.51 -0.55 -15.26
CA LYS A 101 -21.29 -1.82 -15.98
C LYS A 101 -21.46 -3.04 -15.06
N LEU A 102 -21.33 -2.88 -13.75
CA LEU A 102 -21.52 -3.94 -12.74
C LEU A 102 -23.00 -4.18 -12.37
N GLY A 103 -23.94 -3.45 -12.99
CA GLY A 103 -25.36 -3.63 -12.77
C GLY A 103 -25.77 -3.46 -11.29
N ASP A 104 -26.46 -4.45 -10.74
CA ASP A 104 -26.96 -4.41 -9.35
C ASP A 104 -25.87 -4.57 -8.30
N ARG A 105 -24.68 -5.04 -8.68
CA ARG A 105 -23.53 -5.10 -7.79
C ARG A 105 -22.79 -3.76 -7.67
N ALA A 106 -23.05 -2.77 -8.53
CA ALA A 106 -22.43 -1.46 -8.46
C ALA A 106 -22.74 -0.78 -7.12
N ILE A 107 -21.70 -0.24 -6.47
CA ILE A 107 -21.86 0.60 -5.27
C ILE A 107 -22.52 1.91 -5.67
N LYS A 108 -23.53 2.33 -4.93
CA LYS A 108 -24.30 3.57 -5.15
C LYS A 108 -24.08 4.55 -3.98
N LYS A 109 -24.38 5.82 -4.23
CA LYS A 109 -24.37 6.83 -3.15
C LYS A 109 -25.31 6.41 -2.03
N GLY A 110 -24.84 6.50 -0.79
CA GLY A 110 -25.58 6.07 0.40
C GLY A 110 -25.45 4.58 0.74
N ASP A 111 -24.83 3.75 -0.13
CA ASP A 111 -24.45 2.39 0.24
C ASP A 111 -23.34 2.40 1.29
N GLU A 112 -23.26 1.34 2.08
CA GLU A 112 -22.30 1.20 3.17
C GLU A 112 -21.09 0.38 2.75
N VAL A 113 -19.90 0.81 3.22
CA VAL A 113 -18.63 0.12 3.05
C VAL A 113 -17.96 -0.03 4.40
N ILE A 114 -17.72 -1.27 4.83
CA ILE A 114 -17.11 -1.58 6.12
C ILE A 114 -15.60 -1.41 6.05
N GLY A 115 -15.03 -0.73 7.05
CA GLY A 115 -13.59 -0.52 7.22
C GLY A 115 -13.24 -0.24 8.68
N VAL A 116 -12.04 0.27 8.91
CA VAL A 116 -11.55 0.67 10.23
C VAL A 116 -11.22 2.16 10.27
N ALA A 117 -11.42 2.79 11.43
CA ALA A 117 -11.02 4.18 11.64
C ALA A 117 -9.53 4.31 12.02
N ALA A 118 -8.89 3.25 12.53
CA ALA A 118 -7.45 3.19 12.77
C ALA A 118 -6.71 2.84 11.48
N GLY A 119 -6.85 3.67 10.43
CA GLY A 119 -6.34 3.40 9.10
C GLY A 119 -5.68 4.60 8.44
N PHE A 120 -5.10 4.34 7.26
CA PHE A 120 -4.60 5.41 6.42
C PHE A 120 -5.76 6.12 5.70
N PRO A 121 -5.76 7.46 5.61
CA PRO A 121 -6.92 8.19 5.06
C PRO A 121 -7.36 7.71 3.69
N THR A 122 -6.44 7.37 2.80
CA THR A 122 -6.76 7.03 1.41
C THR A 122 -7.36 5.64 1.21
N THR A 123 -7.39 4.80 2.25
CA THR A 123 -8.21 3.57 2.25
C THR A 123 -9.70 3.90 2.43
N VAL A 124 -10.03 5.03 3.10
CA VAL A 124 -11.42 5.43 3.43
C VAL A 124 -11.92 6.58 2.55
N ASN A 125 -11.06 7.53 2.20
CA ASN A 125 -11.46 8.75 1.49
C ASN A 125 -12.24 8.50 0.17
N PRO A 126 -11.92 7.51 -0.67
CA PRO A 126 -12.68 7.24 -1.88
C PRO A 126 -14.17 6.94 -1.61
N ILE A 127 -14.47 6.28 -0.49
CA ILE A 127 -15.84 5.96 -0.06
C ILE A 127 -16.62 7.27 0.16
N ILE A 128 -16.02 8.19 0.92
CA ILE A 128 -16.62 9.49 1.26
C ILE A 128 -16.75 10.38 0.01
N GLN A 129 -15.71 10.44 -0.81
CA GLN A 129 -15.67 11.26 -2.04
C GLN A 129 -16.75 10.86 -3.03
N PHE A 130 -17.03 9.56 -3.12
CA PHE A 130 -18.11 9.06 -3.98
C PHE A 130 -19.51 9.33 -3.40
N GLY A 131 -19.61 9.46 -2.08
CA GLY A 131 -20.86 9.63 -1.34
C GLY A 131 -21.47 8.33 -0.83
N ALA A 132 -20.66 7.28 -0.72
CA ALA A 132 -20.97 6.09 0.10
C ALA A 132 -20.67 6.37 1.58
N ILE A 133 -21.14 5.51 2.47
CA ILE A 133 -21.07 5.68 3.91
C ILE A 133 -20.02 4.71 4.49
N PRO A 134 -18.91 5.18 5.02
CA PRO A 134 -17.99 4.31 5.74
C PRO A 134 -18.62 3.82 7.05
N VAL A 135 -18.46 2.53 7.31
CA VAL A 135 -18.90 1.87 8.55
C VAL A 135 -17.68 1.35 9.27
N PHE A 136 -17.44 1.85 10.46
CA PHE A 136 -16.25 1.51 11.24
C PHE A 136 -16.55 0.47 12.30
N VAL A 137 -15.66 -0.50 12.40
CA VAL A 137 -15.54 -1.45 13.49
C VAL A 137 -14.18 -1.30 14.15
N ASP A 138 -14.06 -1.76 15.39
CA ASP A 138 -12.82 -1.62 16.16
C ASP A 138 -11.71 -2.56 15.67
N VAL A 139 -10.50 -2.31 16.11
CA VAL A 139 -9.30 -3.08 15.78
C VAL A 139 -8.83 -3.90 16.98
N ASP A 140 -7.94 -4.87 16.74
CA ASP A 140 -7.22 -5.60 17.77
C ASP A 140 -5.88 -4.90 18.08
N LEU A 141 -5.51 -4.79 19.35
CA LEU A 141 -4.31 -4.06 19.78
C LEU A 141 -2.99 -4.78 19.50
N HIS A 142 -3.01 -6.11 19.36
CA HIS A 142 -1.80 -6.88 19.09
C HIS A 142 -1.49 -7.00 17.61
N THR A 143 -2.54 -7.15 16.79
CA THR A 143 -2.37 -7.27 15.34
C THR A 143 -2.52 -5.94 14.63
N HIS A 144 -3.14 -4.94 15.24
CA HIS A 144 -3.58 -3.65 14.69
C HIS A 144 -4.50 -3.77 13.47
N ASN A 145 -5.01 -4.96 13.21
CA ASN A 145 -5.98 -5.23 12.17
C ASN A 145 -7.42 -5.13 12.69
N VAL A 146 -8.36 -5.11 11.76
CA VAL A 146 -9.79 -5.17 12.08
C VAL A 146 -10.11 -6.35 13.00
N ASN A 147 -10.92 -6.12 14.02
CA ASN A 147 -11.52 -7.21 14.78
C ASN A 147 -12.59 -7.89 13.91
N ALA A 148 -12.19 -9.00 13.27
CA ALA A 148 -13.05 -9.73 12.34
C ALA A 148 -14.33 -10.29 12.97
N ASP A 149 -14.39 -10.41 14.30
CA ASP A 149 -15.57 -10.89 15.03
C ASP A 149 -16.70 -9.84 15.06
N LEU A 150 -16.38 -8.59 14.84
CA LEU A 150 -17.34 -7.49 14.81
C LEU A 150 -17.93 -7.24 13.41
N ILE A 151 -17.33 -7.77 12.35
CA ILE A 151 -17.72 -7.44 10.97
C ILE A 151 -19.16 -7.87 10.67
N GLU A 152 -19.56 -9.07 11.08
CA GLU A 152 -20.91 -9.57 10.75
C GLU A 152 -22.01 -8.69 11.34
N GLN A 153 -21.79 -8.13 12.52
CA GLN A 153 -22.74 -7.21 13.18
C GLN A 153 -22.84 -5.86 12.44
N ALA A 154 -21.83 -5.52 11.65
CA ALA A 154 -21.80 -4.29 10.88
C ALA A 154 -22.57 -4.39 9.55
N ILE A 155 -22.87 -5.60 9.10
CA ILE A 155 -23.54 -5.85 7.81
C ILE A 155 -25.02 -5.48 7.87
N THR A 156 -25.48 -4.69 6.92
CA THR A 156 -26.87 -4.30 6.70
C THR A 156 -27.27 -4.55 5.23
N PRO A 157 -28.55 -4.44 4.87
CA PRO A 157 -28.95 -4.48 3.45
C PRO A 157 -28.30 -3.41 2.57
N LYS A 158 -27.75 -2.34 3.14
CA LYS A 158 -27.02 -1.28 2.42
C LYS A 158 -25.54 -1.60 2.25
N THR A 159 -25.01 -2.57 2.96
CA THR A 159 -23.59 -2.94 2.88
C THR A 159 -23.31 -3.57 1.52
N LYS A 160 -22.32 -3.05 0.80
CA LYS A 160 -21.90 -3.50 -0.53
C LYS A 160 -20.47 -3.99 -0.61
N ALA A 161 -19.61 -3.51 0.30
CA ALA A 161 -18.18 -3.85 0.27
C ALA A 161 -17.58 -3.87 1.68
N ILE A 162 -16.47 -4.57 1.77
CA ILE A 162 -15.48 -4.47 2.84
C ILE A 162 -14.18 -3.98 2.20
N MET A 163 -13.60 -2.89 2.71
CA MET A 163 -12.34 -2.33 2.25
C MET A 163 -11.38 -2.17 3.42
N LEU A 164 -10.33 -2.96 3.46
CA LEU A 164 -9.42 -3.09 4.58
C LEU A 164 -7.96 -3.08 4.12
N ALA A 165 -7.09 -2.48 4.94
CA ALA A 165 -5.66 -2.58 4.77
C ALA A 165 -5.09 -3.73 5.61
N HIS A 166 -4.01 -4.34 5.10
CA HIS A 166 -3.14 -5.23 5.88
C HIS A 166 -2.16 -4.36 6.68
N THR A 167 -2.53 -4.05 7.91
CA THR A 167 -1.88 -3.00 8.72
C THR A 167 -0.40 -3.28 8.93
N LEU A 168 0.45 -2.34 8.50
CA LEU A 168 1.92 -2.44 8.57
C LEU A 168 2.49 -3.77 8.06
N GLY A 169 1.83 -4.38 7.08
CA GLY A 169 2.27 -5.62 6.46
C GLY A 169 1.78 -6.91 7.13
N ASN A 170 0.94 -6.78 8.15
CA ASN A 170 0.31 -7.89 8.86
C ASN A 170 -1.05 -8.22 8.22
N PRO A 171 -1.26 -9.38 7.61
CA PRO A 171 -2.55 -9.74 7.03
C PRO A 171 -3.67 -9.74 8.06
N PHE A 172 -4.84 -9.18 7.75
CA PHE A 172 -6.02 -9.39 8.57
C PHE A 172 -6.58 -10.81 8.41
N ASN A 173 -7.55 -11.22 9.21
CA ASN A 173 -8.15 -12.55 9.15
C ASN A 173 -8.94 -12.74 7.84
N LEU A 174 -8.23 -13.13 6.78
CA LEU A 174 -8.78 -13.27 5.43
C LEU A 174 -9.79 -14.41 5.32
N GLU A 175 -9.60 -15.50 6.04
CA GLU A 175 -10.54 -16.63 6.04
C GLU A 175 -11.93 -16.17 6.47
N LYS A 176 -12.03 -15.50 7.61
CA LYS A 176 -13.30 -15.01 8.14
C LYS A 176 -13.93 -13.92 7.28
N ILE A 177 -13.11 -12.95 6.86
CA ILE A 177 -13.61 -11.83 6.05
C ILE A 177 -14.12 -12.32 4.70
N LYS A 178 -13.37 -13.21 4.03
CA LYS A 178 -13.77 -13.80 2.75
C LYS A 178 -15.08 -14.58 2.87
N ALA A 179 -15.20 -15.41 3.90
CA ALA A 179 -16.44 -16.18 4.16
C ALA A 179 -17.66 -15.25 4.34
N LEU A 180 -17.49 -14.10 5.02
CA LEU A 180 -18.56 -13.10 5.16
C LEU A 180 -18.88 -12.43 3.82
N CYS A 181 -17.88 -12.07 3.02
CA CYS A 181 -18.10 -11.50 1.69
C CYS A 181 -18.89 -12.47 0.78
N GLU A 182 -18.54 -13.74 0.79
CA GLU A 182 -19.25 -14.78 0.03
C GLU A 182 -20.70 -14.95 0.54
N LYS A 183 -20.91 -15.05 1.86
CA LYS A 183 -22.21 -15.22 2.49
C LYS A 183 -23.18 -14.08 2.17
N TYR A 184 -22.69 -12.84 2.16
CA TYR A 184 -23.51 -11.63 1.99
C TYR A 184 -23.37 -11.00 0.61
N ASN A 185 -22.66 -11.63 -0.34
CA ASN A 185 -22.39 -11.13 -1.69
C ASN A 185 -21.78 -9.71 -1.68
N LEU A 186 -20.78 -9.48 -0.83
CA LEU A 186 -20.06 -8.23 -0.70
C LEU A 186 -18.78 -8.24 -1.54
N TRP A 187 -18.38 -7.07 -2.04
CA TRP A 187 -17.07 -6.87 -2.61
C TRP A 187 -16.00 -6.87 -1.50
N LEU A 188 -14.84 -7.47 -1.77
CA LEU A 188 -13.66 -7.35 -0.91
C LEU A 188 -12.57 -6.59 -1.64
N VAL A 189 -12.16 -5.43 -1.08
CA VAL A 189 -10.99 -4.67 -1.52
C VAL A 189 -9.88 -4.86 -0.49
N GLU A 190 -8.75 -5.39 -0.93
CA GLU A 190 -7.55 -5.54 -0.10
C GLU A 190 -6.57 -4.39 -0.38
N ASP A 191 -6.36 -3.50 0.59
CA ASP A 191 -5.28 -2.52 0.53
C ASP A 191 -3.98 -3.16 1.02
N CYS A 192 -3.12 -3.54 0.07
CA CYS A 192 -1.85 -4.21 0.30
C CYS A 192 -0.66 -3.23 0.25
N CYS A 193 -0.88 -1.92 0.36
CA CYS A 193 0.20 -0.92 0.23
C CYS A 193 1.37 -1.22 1.15
N ASP A 194 1.11 -1.67 2.37
CA ASP A 194 2.13 -2.04 3.36
C ASP A 194 2.50 -3.52 3.36
N ALA A 195 1.93 -4.36 2.47
CA ALA A 195 1.95 -5.81 2.64
C ALA A 195 2.45 -6.60 1.42
N LEU A 196 3.23 -5.96 0.52
CA LEU A 196 3.79 -6.65 -0.64
C LEU A 196 4.59 -7.88 -0.20
N GLY A 197 4.16 -9.06 -0.66
CA GLY A 197 4.80 -10.35 -0.36
C GLY A 197 4.36 -11.02 0.94
N ALA A 198 3.46 -10.41 1.72
CA ALA A 198 2.81 -11.10 2.84
C ALA A 198 1.92 -12.24 2.34
N THR A 199 1.79 -13.29 3.15
CA THR A 199 0.93 -14.44 2.83
C THR A 199 -0.03 -14.77 3.97
N TYR A 200 -1.15 -15.38 3.61
CA TYR A 200 -2.11 -15.97 4.54
C TYR A 200 -2.44 -17.39 4.07
N ASN A 201 -2.28 -18.39 4.94
CA ASN A 201 -2.34 -19.80 4.55
C ASN A 201 -1.45 -20.13 3.31
N GLY A 202 -0.28 -19.50 3.19
CA GLY A 202 0.67 -19.69 2.07
C GLY A 202 0.28 -18.99 0.76
N GLN A 203 -0.89 -18.35 0.67
CA GLN A 203 -1.33 -17.57 -0.49
C GLN A 203 -1.04 -16.09 -0.28
N LYS A 204 -0.55 -15.39 -1.31
CA LYS A 204 -0.25 -13.94 -1.21
C LYS A 204 -1.50 -13.13 -0.96
N VAL A 205 -1.39 -12.13 -0.06
CA VAL A 205 -2.47 -11.16 0.17
C VAL A 205 -2.75 -10.33 -1.08
N GLY A 206 -3.96 -9.82 -1.21
CA GLY A 206 -4.45 -9.14 -2.41
C GLY A 206 -5.02 -10.11 -3.46
N THR A 207 -4.94 -11.43 -3.21
CA THR A 207 -5.46 -12.46 -4.12
C THR A 207 -6.69 -13.18 -3.58
N PHE A 208 -7.16 -12.78 -2.40
CA PHE A 208 -8.36 -13.33 -1.75
C PHE A 208 -9.62 -12.56 -2.12
N GLY A 209 -9.51 -11.25 -2.26
CA GLY A 209 -10.60 -10.35 -2.61
C GLY A 209 -10.84 -10.22 -4.12
N ASP A 210 -11.72 -9.30 -4.48
CA ASP A 210 -12.10 -9.03 -5.86
C ASP A 210 -11.09 -8.13 -6.58
N ILE A 211 -10.52 -7.16 -5.85
CA ILE A 211 -9.56 -6.17 -6.35
C ILE A 211 -8.65 -5.73 -5.21
N ALA A 212 -7.39 -5.48 -5.51
CA ALA A 212 -6.42 -5.08 -4.51
C ALA A 212 -5.47 -3.99 -5.01
N THR A 213 -4.73 -3.37 -4.07
CA THR A 213 -3.91 -2.20 -4.33
C THR A 213 -2.52 -2.33 -3.73
N LEU A 214 -1.54 -1.64 -4.33
CA LEU A 214 -0.18 -1.50 -3.83
C LEU A 214 0.29 -0.05 -3.95
N SER A 215 1.28 0.29 -3.14
CA SER A 215 2.01 1.55 -3.20
C SER A 215 3.50 1.31 -3.39
N PHE A 216 4.13 2.19 -4.17
CA PHE A 216 5.57 2.20 -4.41
C PHE A 216 6.20 3.54 -4.03
N TYR A 217 5.61 4.25 -3.06
CA TYR A 217 6.22 5.39 -2.39
C TYR A 217 7.53 4.95 -1.68
N PRO A 218 8.55 5.80 -1.50
CA PRO A 218 9.88 5.40 -1.00
C PRO A 218 9.92 4.61 0.32
N ALA A 219 8.89 4.74 1.15
CA ALA A 219 8.80 4.02 2.41
C ALA A 219 8.41 2.54 2.27
N HIS A 220 7.76 2.17 1.17
CA HIS A 220 7.22 0.81 0.97
C HIS A 220 8.29 -0.24 0.65
N HIS A 221 7.87 -1.45 0.38
CA HIS A 221 8.75 -2.62 0.17
C HIS A 221 9.66 -2.45 -1.04
N ILE A 222 9.11 -1.88 -2.12
CA ILE A 222 9.84 -1.43 -3.31
C ILE A 222 9.41 0.00 -3.64
N THR A 223 10.22 0.73 -4.39
CA THR A 223 9.91 2.12 -4.73
C THR A 223 10.00 2.42 -6.22
N MET A 224 9.18 3.37 -6.65
CA MET A 224 9.24 4.06 -7.95
C MET A 224 9.46 5.58 -7.77
N GLY A 225 9.78 6.04 -6.53
CA GLY A 225 9.62 7.44 -6.13
C GLY A 225 8.16 7.72 -5.84
N GLU A 226 7.33 7.86 -6.85
CA GLU A 226 5.87 7.80 -6.77
C GLU A 226 5.37 6.68 -7.67
N GLY A 227 4.37 5.92 -7.20
CA GLY A 227 3.78 4.82 -7.95
C GLY A 227 2.83 3.98 -7.10
N GLY A 228 2.03 3.19 -7.76
CA GLY A 228 1.13 2.21 -7.17
C GLY A 228 0.63 1.23 -8.22
N ALA A 229 -0.14 0.26 -7.80
CA ALA A 229 -0.78 -0.70 -8.70
C ALA A 229 -2.16 -1.09 -8.19
N VAL A 230 -3.04 -1.41 -9.14
CA VAL A 230 -4.31 -2.09 -8.92
C VAL A 230 -4.22 -3.46 -9.58
N PHE A 231 -4.65 -4.50 -8.91
CA PHE A 231 -4.55 -5.85 -9.45
C PHE A 231 -5.78 -6.70 -9.11
N THR A 232 -6.10 -7.65 -9.98
CA THR A 232 -7.29 -8.49 -9.87
C THR A 232 -7.18 -9.72 -10.77
N ASN A 233 -7.96 -10.74 -10.48
CA ASN A 233 -8.15 -11.91 -11.38
C ASN A 233 -9.37 -11.74 -12.31
N ASN A 234 -10.16 -10.68 -12.14
CA ASN A 234 -11.37 -10.42 -12.91
C ASN A 234 -11.09 -9.48 -14.09
N ALA A 235 -11.30 -9.96 -15.32
CA ALA A 235 -11.06 -9.19 -16.54
C ALA A 235 -11.98 -7.97 -16.68
N GLU A 236 -13.22 -8.04 -16.19
CA GLU A 236 -14.16 -6.93 -16.23
C GLU A 236 -13.71 -5.80 -15.29
N LEU A 237 -13.35 -6.14 -14.03
CA LEU A 237 -12.82 -5.17 -13.07
C LEU A 237 -11.53 -4.51 -13.59
N LYS A 238 -10.63 -5.29 -14.23
CA LYS A 238 -9.42 -4.76 -14.86
C LYS A 238 -9.75 -3.70 -15.93
N THR A 239 -10.68 -4.02 -16.81
CA THR A 239 -11.08 -3.09 -17.90
C THR A 239 -11.74 -1.82 -17.36
N ILE A 240 -12.58 -1.94 -16.32
CA ILE A 240 -13.20 -0.79 -15.66
C ILE A 240 -12.14 0.05 -14.94
N ALA A 241 -11.18 -0.58 -14.25
CA ALA A 241 -10.08 0.11 -13.55
C ALA A 241 -9.20 0.90 -14.53
N GLU A 242 -8.87 0.33 -15.69
CA GLU A 242 -8.17 1.05 -16.77
C GLU A 242 -8.95 2.27 -17.26
N SER A 243 -10.25 2.12 -17.43
CA SER A 243 -11.12 3.24 -17.81
C SER A 243 -11.05 4.38 -16.79
N PHE A 244 -11.21 4.09 -15.49
CA PHE A 244 -11.09 5.10 -14.44
C PHE A 244 -9.70 5.73 -14.38
N ARG A 245 -8.62 4.94 -14.54
CA ARG A 245 -7.24 5.43 -14.61
C ARG A 245 -7.03 6.38 -15.78
N ASP A 246 -7.67 6.12 -16.93
CA ASP A 246 -7.42 6.75 -18.23
C ASP A 246 -8.61 7.62 -18.67
N TRP A 247 -8.94 8.66 -17.91
CA TRP A 247 -9.99 9.68 -18.15
C TRP A 247 -11.43 9.16 -18.21
N GLY A 248 -11.70 7.92 -17.84
CA GLY A 248 -13.01 7.29 -18.04
C GLY A 248 -13.21 6.75 -19.46
N ARG A 249 -12.15 6.65 -20.24
CA ARG A 249 -12.17 6.21 -21.64
C ARG A 249 -12.65 4.76 -21.76
N ASP A 250 -13.47 4.50 -22.77
CA ASP A 250 -13.93 3.13 -23.06
C ASP A 250 -12.93 2.33 -23.91
N CYS A 251 -12.14 3.01 -24.72
CA CYS A 251 -11.09 2.40 -25.53
C CYS A 251 -9.87 1.96 -24.66
N TYR A 252 -9.47 0.71 -24.82
CA TYR A 252 -8.34 0.07 -24.11
C TYR A 252 -7.06 -0.07 -24.95
N CYS A 253 -6.99 0.60 -26.11
CA CYS A 253 -5.76 0.62 -26.91
C CYS A 253 -4.62 1.29 -26.14
N ALA A 254 -3.45 0.64 -26.10
CA ALA A 254 -2.28 1.15 -25.41
C ALA A 254 -1.84 2.54 -25.94
N PRO A 255 -1.17 3.39 -25.14
CA PRO A 255 -0.63 4.65 -25.60
C PRO A 255 0.22 4.50 -26.88
N GLY A 256 -0.01 5.39 -27.85
CA GLY A 256 0.67 5.33 -29.16
C GLY A 256 0.20 4.22 -30.10
N LYS A 257 -0.79 3.41 -29.70
CA LYS A 257 -1.41 2.40 -30.57
C LYS A 257 -2.85 2.81 -30.90
N ASP A 258 -3.21 2.64 -32.15
CA ASP A 258 -4.56 2.93 -32.63
C ASP A 258 -5.21 1.67 -33.19
N ASN A 259 -6.52 1.55 -33.00
CA ASN A 259 -7.36 0.51 -33.58
C ASN A 259 -6.93 -0.95 -33.30
N THR A 260 -6.17 -1.20 -32.20
CA THR A 260 -5.83 -2.59 -31.80
C THR A 260 -7.07 -3.39 -31.37
N CYS A 261 -8.17 -2.71 -31.06
CA CYS A 261 -9.49 -3.29 -30.79
C CYS A 261 -10.25 -3.72 -32.05
N ASN A 262 -9.83 -3.31 -33.26
CA ASN A 262 -10.50 -3.52 -34.55
C ASN A 262 -11.94 -3.01 -34.63
N CYS A 263 -12.31 -2.07 -33.75
CA CYS A 263 -13.69 -1.55 -33.68
C CYS A 263 -13.76 -0.02 -33.56
N ARG A 264 -12.72 0.70 -34.01
CA ARG A 264 -12.57 2.14 -33.80
C ARG A 264 -13.77 2.95 -34.30
N PHE A 265 -14.36 2.57 -35.47
CA PHE A 265 -15.43 3.32 -36.14
C PHE A 265 -16.67 2.48 -36.45
N SER A 266 -16.84 1.31 -35.83
CA SER A 266 -17.87 0.33 -36.18
C SER A 266 -18.91 0.08 -35.09
N GLN A 267 -18.99 0.95 -34.09
CA GLN A 267 -19.91 0.78 -32.96
C GLN A 267 -20.86 1.95 -32.76
N GLN A 268 -21.97 1.68 -32.08
CA GLN A 268 -22.88 2.66 -31.53
C GLN A 268 -22.58 2.82 -30.03
N HIS A 269 -22.33 4.05 -29.59
CA HIS A 269 -22.09 4.38 -28.21
C HIS A 269 -23.14 5.37 -27.69
N GLY A 270 -24.15 4.85 -26.99
CA GLY A 270 -25.24 5.68 -26.45
C GLY A 270 -25.88 6.56 -27.55
N ASN A 271 -25.97 7.85 -27.28
CA ASN A 271 -26.54 8.84 -28.21
C ASN A 271 -25.51 9.48 -29.17
N LEU A 272 -24.25 9.01 -29.17
CA LEU A 272 -23.24 9.50 -30.12
C LEU A 272 -23.56 9.02 -31.52
N PRO A 273 -23.11 9.72 -32.59
CA PRO A 273 -23.32 9.24 -33.98
C PRO A 273 -22.72 7.85 -34.18
N PHE A 274 -23.37 6.99 -34.99
CA PHE A 274 -22.79 5.70 -35.37
C PHE A 274 -21.40 5.89 -35.99
N GLY A 275 -20.44 5.05 -35.58
CA GLY A 275 -19.05 5.15 -36.05
C GLY A 275 -18.25 6.27 -35.40
N TYR A 276 -18.75 6.85 -34.30
CA TYR A 276 -17.95 7.80 -33.51
C TYR A 276 -16.63 7.14 -33.07
N ASP A 277 -15.51 7.89 -33.11
CA ASP A 277 -14.21 7.34 -32.80
C ASP A 277 -14.16 6.79 -31.35
N HIS A 278 -14.05 5.45 -31.21
CA HIS A 278 -14.04 4.75 -29.93
C HIS A 278 -13.00 5.32 -28.95
N LYS A 279 -11.89 5.88 -29.46
CA LYS A 279 -10.85 6.50 -28.64
C LYS A 279 -11.35 7.71 -27.84
N TYR A 280 -12.44 8.32 -28.26
CA TYR A 280 -13.04 9.50 -27.62
C TYR A 280 -14.41 9.22 -26.99
N VAL A 281 -14.70 7.96 -26.70
CA VAL A 281 -15.87 7.53 -25.93
C VAL A 281 -15.47 7.40 -24.46
N TYR A 282 -16.26 7.99 -23.58
CA TYR A 282 -16.02 7.98 -22.13
C TYR A 282 -17.21 7.35 -21.42
N SER A 283 -16.96 6.23 -20.75
CA SER A 283 -17.98 5.45 -20.02
C SER A 283 -18.04 5.77 -18.54
N HIS A 284 -17.03 6.47 -18.02
CA HIS A 284 -16.92 6.82 -16.61
C HIS A 284 -16.45 8.25 -16.41
N ILE A 285 -16.69 8.83 -15.23
CA ILE A 285 -16.04 10.04 -14.76
C ILE A 285 -14.67 9.64 -14.20
N GLY A 286 -13.68 9.54 -15.07
CA GLY A 286 -12.36 9.01 -14.75
C GLY A 286 -11.30 10.09 -14.55
N TYR A 287 -10.06 9.63 -14.33
CA TYR A 287 -8.90 10.41 -13.95
C TYR A 287 -7.76 10.24 -14.97
N ASN A 288 -6.67 10.96 -14.79
CA ASN A 288 -5.39 10.64 -15.45
C ASN A 288 -4.37 10.28 -14.37
N LEU A 289 -4.23 9.00 -14.09
CA LEU A 289 -3.43 8.49 -12.98
C LEU A 289 -2.30 7.54 -13.42
N LYS A 290 -1.91 7.59 -14.71
CA LYS A 290 -0.78 6.80 -15.22
C LYS A 290 0.55 7.27 -14.63
N ILE A 291 1.50 6.33 -14.56
CA ILE A 291 2.91 6.63 -14.29
C ILE A 291 3.68 6.97 -15.57
N SER A 292 4.89 7.49 -15.43
CA SER A 292 5.88 7.57 -16.50
C SER A 292 6.69 6.27 -16.60
N ASP A 293 7.29 6.02 -17.76
CA ASP A 293 8.14 4.84 -17.95
C ASP A 293 9.42 4.88 -17.11
N MET A 294 9.88 6.07 -16.73
CA MET A 294 11.02 6.26 -15.82
C MET A 294 10.72 5.74 -14.41
N GLN A 295 9.48 5.97 -13.90
CA GLN A 295 9.03 5.41 -12.61
C GLN A 295 8.98 3.88 -12.69
N ALA A 296 8.39 3.34 -13.76
CA ALA A 296 8.34 1.90 -13.98
C ALA A 296 9.74 1.26 -14.10
N ALA A 297 10.69 1.97 -14.71
CA ALA A 297 12.08 1.53 -14.86
C ALA A 297 12.78 1.37 -13.50
N CYS A 298 12.56 2.31 -12.57
CA CYS A 298 13.02 2.19 -11.18
C CYS A 298 12.37 0.98 -10.51
N GLY A 299 11.03 0.89 -10.55
CA GLY A 299 10.29 -0.20 -9.93
C GLY A 299 10.66 -1.59 -10.44
N LEU A 300 11.02 -1.71 -11.73
CA LEU A 300 11.42 -2.97 -12.32
C LEU A 300 12.72 -3.51 -11.68
N ALA A 301 13.72 -2.66 -11.48
CA ALA A 301 14.95 -3.03 -10.78
C ALA A 301 14.70 -3.41 -9.32
N GLN A 302 13.81 -2.66 -8.65
CA GLN A 302 13.41 -2.95 -7.27
C GLN A 302 12.67 -4.29 -7.14
N LEU A 303 11.82 -4.61 -8.12
CA LEU A 303 11.05 -5.86 -8.12
C LEU A 303 11.97 -7.09 -8.24
N ASP A 304 13.10 -6.99 -8.92
CA ASP A 304 14.09 -8.06 -9.00
C ASP A 304 14.75 -8.38 -7.63
N ARG A 305 14.63 -7.47 -6.66
CA ARG A 305 15.18 -7.61 -5.30
C ARG A 305 14.09 -7.75 -4.22
N VAL A 306 12.83 -7.84 -4.60
CA VAL A 306 11.70 -7.79 -3.66
C VAL A 306 11.76 -8.87 -2.58
N GLU A 307 12.16 -10.10 -2.94
CA GLU A 307 12.27 -11.21 -1.98
C GLU A 307 13.37 -10.98 -0.95
N GLU A 308 14.52 -10.44 -1.36
CA GLU A 308 15.60 -10.01 -0.47
C GLU A 308 15.09 -8.97 0.54
N PHE A 309 14.33 -7.99 0.07
CA PHE A 309 13.80 -6.92 0.93
C PHE A 309 12.76 -7.44 1.94
N ILE A 310 11.88 -8.33 1.52
CA ILE A 310 10.88 -8.96 2.38
C ILE A 310 11.56 -9.77 3.48
N GLU A 311 12.51 -10.61 3.13
CA GLU A 311 13.24 -11.44 4.07
C GLU A 311 14.04 -10.61 5.10
N LYS A 312 14.67 -9.52 4.66
CA LYS A 312 15.39 -8.61 5.54
C LYS A 312 14.45 -7.92 6.55
N ARG A 313 13.25 -7.50 6.10
CA ARG A 313 12.22 -6.93 6.99
C ARG A 313 11.75 -7.92 8.04
N ARG A 314 11.50 -9.17 7.65
CA ARG A 314 11.13 -10.26 8.58
C ARG A 314 12.21 -10.51 9.63
N LYS A 315 13.48 -10.59 9.21
CA LYS A 315 14.62 -10.76 10.13
C LYS A 315 14.76 -9.60 11.10
N ASN A 316 14.68 -8.37 10.60
CA ASN A 316 14.79 -7.19 11.43
C ASN A 316 13.64 -7.11 12.46
N PHE A 317 12.42 -7.44 12.03
CA PHE A 317 11.26 -7.47 12.92
C PHE A 317 11.38 -8.54 14.01
N ALA A 318 11.73 -9.77 13.63
CA ALA A 318 11.89 -10.87 14.57
C ALA A 318 12.99 -10.55 15.60
N TYR A 319 14.12 -10.02 15.15
CA TYR A 319 15.23 -9.60 16.02
C TYR A 319 14.79 -8.53 17.02
N LEU A 320 14.12 -7.48 16.56
CA LEU A 320 13.65 -6.40 17.44
C LEU A 320 12.58 -6.89 18.41
N LYS A 321 11.68 -7.78 17.97
CA LYS A 321 10.66 -8.39 18.83
C LYS A 321 11.30 -9.21 19.95
N GLU A 322 12.34 -9.99 19.66
CA GLU A 322 13.09 -10.76 20.66
C GLU A 322 13.75 -9.82 21.68
N ARG A 323 14.44 -8.78 21.23
CA ARG A 323 15.10 -7.81 22.10
C ARG A 323 14.14 -7.07 23.03
N LEU A 324 12.94 -6.76 22.59
CA LEU A 324 11.96 -5.99 23.37
C LEU A 324 11.07 -6.82 24.30
N GLN A 325 11.29 -8.14 24.40
CA GLN A 325 10.52 -9.01 25.33
C GLN A 325 10.63 -8.57 26.80
N THR A 326 11.74 -7.95 27.19
CA THR A 326 11.96 -7.40 28.53
C THR A 326 11.05 -6.23 28.89
N LEU A 327 10.41 -5.60 27.88
CA LEU A 327 9.57 -4.42 28.03
C LEU A 327 8.06 -4.73 28.01
N THR A 328 7.69 -6.01 28.07
CA THR A 328 6.26 -6.41 28.00
C THR A 328 5.44 -5.97 29.21
N ASP A 329 6.05 -5.56 30.31
CA ASP A 329 5.33 -4.92 31.42
C ASP A 329 4.82 -3.52 31.06
N PHE A 330 5.48 -2.82 30.14
CA PHE A 330 5.18 -1.44 29.73
C PHE A 330 4.52 -1.36 28.34
N LEU A 331 4.75 -2.36 27.48
CA LEU A 331 4.41 -2.32 26.06
C LEU A 331 3.55 -3.52 25.64
N TYR A 332 2.57 -3.29 24.77
CA TYR A 332 2.05 -4.33 23.91
C TYR A 332 2.96 -4.44 22.69
N LEU A 333 3.54 -5.62 22.50
CA LEU A 333 4.34 -5.94 21.30
C LEU A 333 3.45 -6.53 20.20
N PRO A 334 3.79 -6.29 18.93
CA PRO A 334 2.97 -6.74 17.81
C PRO A 334 2.97 -8.26 17.65
N GLU A 335 1.83 -8.79 17.22
CA GLU A 335 1.65 -10.19 16.88
C GLU A 335 1.20 -10.37 15.43
N ALA A 336 1.70 -11.40 14.79
CA ALA A 336 1.19 -11.80 13.49
C ALA A 336 -0.22 -12.38 13.64
N THR A 337 -1.11 -12.04 12.72
CA THR A 337 -2.42 -12.70 12.64
C THR A 337 -2.23 -14.21 12.47
N PRO A 338 -2.97 -15.06 13.18
CA PRO A 338 -2.88 -16.50 12.99
C PRO A 338 -2.96 -16.91 11.51
N ASN A 339 -2.17 -17.90 11.11
CA ASN A 339 -2.06 -18.43 9.75
C ASN A 339 -1.44 -17.43 8.73
N SER A 340 -0.90 -16.30 9.17
CA SER A 340 -0.22 -15.35 8.31
C SER A 340 1.31 -15.45 8.39
N ASP A 341 1.97 -15.05 7.30
CA ASP A 341 3.40 -14.75 7.26
C ASP A 341 3.56 -13.29 6.78
N PRO A 342 3.63 -12.34 7.71
CA PRO A 342 3.66 -10.93 7.39
C PRO A 342 4.89 -10.51 6.58
N SER A 343 4.72 -9.46 5.78
CA SER A 343 5.80 -8.69 5.17
C SER A 343 5.85 -7.33 5.85
N TRP A 344 6.56 -7.24 6.96
CA TRP A 344 6.47 -6.11 7.88
C TRP A 344 6.94 -4.78 7.26
N PHE A 345 6.07 -3.78 7.33
CA PHE A 345 6.39 -2.42 6.91
C PHE A 345 7.12 -1.65 8.02
N GLY A 346 6.69 -1.80 9.27
CA GLY A 346 7.26 -1.21 10.46
C GLY A 346 7.03 -2.10 11.68
N PHE A 347 7.63 -1.75 12.80
CA PHE A 347 7.46 -2.42 14.09
C PHE A 347 6.58 -1.55 15.00
N PRO A 348 5.27 -1.82 15.11
CA PRO A 348 4.39 -1.07 15.99
C PRO A 348 4.66 -1.37 17.46
N ILE A 349 4.58 -0.34 18.27
CA ILE A 349 4.75 -0.38 19.73
C ILE A 349 3.58 0.38 20.33
N THR A 350 2.83 -0.25 21.23
CA THR A 350 1.72 0.38 21.94
C THR A 350 2.04 0.44 23.42
N LEU A 351 2.07 1.64 24.02
CA LEU A 351 2.22 1.78 25.45
C LEU A 351 0.98 1.24 26.17
N LYS A 352 1.19 0.53 27.26
CA LYS A 352 0.12 0.16 28.17
C LYS A 352 -0.37 1.40 28.93
N GLU A 353 -1.62 1.41 29.37
CA GLU A 353 -2.21 2.53 30.07
C GLU A 353 -1.50 2.81 31.41
N ASP A 354 -0.96 1.77 32.04
CA ASP A 354 -0.20 1.79 33.31
C ASP A 354 1.31 1.88 33.12
N ALA A 355 1.81 2.14 31.93
CA ALA A 355 3.25 2.26 31.65
C ALA A 355 3.97 3.43 32.38
N GLY A 356 3.21 4.28 33.10
CA GLY A 356 3.74 5.39 33.88
C GLY A 356 4.29 6.57 33.07
N THR A 357 4.06 6.60 31.76
CA THR A 357 4.54 7.66 30.87
C THR A 357 3.57 7.92 29.72
N ALA A 358 3.62 9.13 29.14
CA ALA A 358 2.88 9.44 27.94
C ALA A 358 3.69 9.11 26.69
N ARG A 359 3.00 8.65 25.61
CA ARG A 359 3.65 8.37 24.32
C ARG A 359 4.50 9.54 23.82
N VAL A 360 4.01 10.77 23.95
CA VAL A 360 4.73 11.96 23.46
C VAL A 360 6.09 12.16 24.14
N ASP A 361 6.23 11.77 25.40
CA ASP A 361 7.49 11.92 26.14
C ASP A 361 8.50 10.86 25.69
N LEU A 362 8.05 9.62 25.48
CA LEU A 362 8.88 8.58 24.86
C LEU A 362 9.32 8.97 23.45
N LEU A 363 8.41 9.51 22.62
CA LEU A 363 8.78 9.94 21.26
C LEU A 363 9.81 11.08 21.26
N ARG A 364 9.71 12.03 22.18
CA ARG A 364 10.72 13.10 22.37
C ARG A 364 12.08 12.55 22.79
N PHE A 365 12.08 11.57 23.69
CA PHE A 365 13.30 10.89 24.10
C PHE A 365 13.96 10.18 22.92
N LEU A 366 13.21 9.41 22.14
CA LEU A 366 13.73 8.72 20.95
C LEU A 366 14.28 9.70 19.90
N ASP A 367 13.58 10.81 19.65
CA ASP A 367 14.01 11.86 18.72
C ASP A 367 15.33 12.51 19.17
N GLN A 368 15.49 12.81 20.46
CA GLN A 368 16.75 13.30 21.04
C GLN A 368 17.91 12.34 20.79
N HIS A 369 17.63 11.02 20.78
CA HIS A 369 18.58 9.95 20.48
C HIS A 369 18.67 9.60 18.99
N LYS A 370 18.13 10.45 18.09
CA LYS A 370 18.19 10.27 16.63
C LYS A 370 17.43 9.05 16.10
N ILE A 371 16.47 8.54 16.86
CA ILE A 371 15.60 7.43 16.47
C ILE A 371 14.28 8.02 15.96
N GLY A 372 14.07 7.93 14.66
CA GLY A 372 12.85 8.40 14.01
C GLY A 372 11.69 7.45 14.24
N THR A 373 10.52 8.02 14.49
CA THR A 373 9.27 7.28 14.72
C THR A 373 8.14 7.78 13.84
N ARG A 374 7.06 7.01 13.70
CA ARG A 374 5.81 7.44 13.06
C ARG A 374 4.63 6.98 13.91
N LEU A 375 3.54 7.74 13.86
CA LEU A 375 2.27 7.29 14.43
C LEU A 375 1.64 6.22 13.53
N LEU A 376 0.74 5.41 14.10
CA LEU A 376 0.00 4.46 13.29
C LEU A 376 -1.08 5.22 12.50
N PHE A 377 -0.73 5.56 11.25
CA PHE A 377 -1.57 6.27 10.29
C PHE A 377 -2.26 7.52 10.88
N ALA A 378 -3.57 7.62 10.68
CA ALA A 378 -4.37 8.73 11.20
C ALA A 378 -4.80 8.56 12.68
N GLY A 379 -4.45 7.44 13.32
CA GLY A 379 -4.94 7.07 14.64
C GLY A 379 -6.42 6.74 14.61
N ASN A 380 -7.31 7.72 14.81
CA ASN A 380 -8.75 7.59 14.66
C ASN A 380 -9.26 8.63 13.64
N LEU A 381 -9.63 8.17 12.45
CA LEU A 381 -10.10 9.03 11.35
C LEU A 381 -11.30 9.88 11.77
N THR A 382 -12.21 9.34 12.59
CA THR A 382 -13.43 10.07 13.02
C THR A 382 -13.11 11.32 13.86
N LYS A 383 -11.89 11.40 14.42
CA LYS A 383 -11.40 12.55 15.21
C LYS A 383 -10.55 13.52 14.40
N GLN A 384 -10.24 13.20 13.14
CA GLN A 384 -9.48 14.09 12.27
C GLN A 384 -10.32 15.32 11.86
N PRO A 385 -9.71 16.50 11.73
CA PRO A 385 -10.43 17.74 11.41
C PRO A 385 -11.32 17.65 10.17
N TYR A 386 -10.90 16.94 9.14
CA TYR A 386 -11.66 16.81 7.89
C TYR A 386 -12.91 15.92 8.01
N PHE A 387 -13.01 15.11 9.08
CA PHE A 387 -14.18 14.25 9.31
C PHE A 387 -15.39 15.01 9.87
N LYS A 388 -15.21 16.30 10.26
CA LYS A 388 -16.31 17.12 10.77
C LYS A 388 -17.40 17.26 9.71
N GLY A 389 -18.59 16.73 10.01
CA GLY A 389 -19.75 16.77 9.10
C GLY A 389 -19.78 15.65 8.06
N VAL A 390 -18.82 14.73 8.06
CA VAL A 390 -18.86 13.52 7.24
C VAL A 390 -19.89 12.55 7.82
N ALA A 391 -20.72 11.98 6.96
CA ALA A 391 -21.65 10.91 7.35
C ALA A 391 -20.89 9.57 7.48
N TYR A 392 -21.00 8.91 8.61
CA TYR A 392 -20.44 7.58 8.86
C TYR A 392 -21.25 6.83 9.93
N ARG A 393 -20.98 5.56 10.10
CA ARG A 393 -21.57 4.72 11.16
C ARG A 393 -20.45 3.99 11.92
N VAL A 394 -20.65 3.81 13.23
CA VAL A 394 -19.78 2.99 14.08
C VAL A 394 -20.60 1.81 14.60
N VAL A 395 -19.99 0.64 14.68
CA VAL A 395 -20.61 -0.56 15.27
C VAL A 395 -19.84 -0.96 16.53
N GLY A 396 -20.57 -1.04 17.63
CA GLY A 396 -19.96 -1.15 18.96
C GLY A 396 -19.30 0.18 19.40
N ASP A 397 -18.11 0.07 19.92
CA ASP A 397 -17.24 1.22 20.26
C ASP A 397 -15.94 1.19 19.46
N LEU A 398 -15.10 2.20 19.63
CA LEU A 398 -13.79 2.32 19.01
C LEU A 398 -12.68 2.42 20.08
N THR A 399 -12.81 1.68 21.16
CA THR A 399 -11.90 1.75 22.33
C THR A 399 -10.47 1.43 21.93
N ASN A 400 -10.22 0.33 21.21
CA ASN A 400 -8.88 -0.03 20.75
C ASN A 400 -8.35 0.91 19.66
N THR A 401 -9.23 1.45 18.82
CA THR A 401 -8.90 2.52 17.88
C THR A 401 -8.40 3.77 18.61
N ASP A 402 -9.05 4.16 19.71
CA ASP A 402 -8.63 5.29 20.52
C ASP A 402 -7.32 5.03 21.29
N ILE A 403 -7.12 3.81 21.81
CA ILE A 403 -5.84 3.39 22.40
C ILE A 403 -4.75 3.46 21.33
N THR A 404 -5.00 2.93 20.14
CA THR A 404 -4.07 3.00 19.00
C THR A 404 -3.71 4.46 18.68
N MET A 405 -4.68 5.35 18.60
CA MET A 405 -4.45 6.78 18.34
C MET A 405 -3.58 7.43 19.42
N ASN A 406 -3.81 7.10 20.68
CA ASN A 406 -3.17 7.78 21.80
C ASN A 406 -1.81 7.15 22.19
N GLN A 407 -1.67 5.83 22.06
CA GLN A 407 -0.57 5.05 22.65
C GLN A 407 0.36 4.40 21.63
N THR A 408 -0.05 4.24 20.34
CA THR A 408 0.74 3.51 19.36
C THR A 408 1.64 4.43 18.54
N PHE A 409 2.84 3.96 18.28
CA PHE A 409 3.80 4.47 17.28
C PHE A 409 4.55 3.29 16.67
N TRP A 410 5.37 3.52 15.66
CA TRP A 410 6.21 2.47 15.10
C TRP A 410 7.61 2.96 14.75
N VAL A 411 8.57 2.03 14.79
CA VAL A 411 9.96 2.20 14.37
C VAL A 411 10.26 1.36 13.13
N GLY A 412 11.37 1.67 12.46
CA GLY A 412 11.73 1.03 11.19
C GLY A 412 12.22 -0.40 11.35
N VAL A 413 11.91 -1.21 10.32
CA VAL A 413 12.50 -2.55 10.09
C VAL A 413 12.94 -2.71 8.63
N TYR A 414 13.08 -1.60 7.88
CA TYR A 414 13.37 -1.61 6.45
C TYR A 414 14.78 -2.17 6.14
N PRO A 415 15.04 -2.61 4.88
CA PRO A 415 16.19 -3.45 4.54
C PRO A 415 17.57 -2.86 4.81
N ALA A 416 17.71 -1.52 4.83
CA ALA A 416 19.00 -0.88 5.09
C ALA A 416 19.38 -0.83 6.58
N LEU A 417 18.49 -1.16 7.50
CA LEU A 417 18.83 -1.28 8.91
C LEU A 417 19.64 -2.54 9.17
N GLY A 418 20.76 -2.36 9.87
CA GLY A 418 21.60 -3.43 10.37
C GLY A 418 21.37 -3.73 11.87
N LYS A 419 22.09 -4.71 12.36
CA LYS A 419 22.01 -5.14 13.76
C LYS A 419 22.32 -4.00 14.74
N GLU A 420 23.36 -3.20 14.48
CA GLU A 420 23.79 -2.09 15.35
C GLU A 420 22.68 -1.04 15.56
N GLN A 421 21.94 -0.69 14.49
CA GLN A 421 20.81 0.24 14.60
C GLN A 421 19.64 -0.36 15.39
N LEU A 422 19.36 -1.66 15.20
CA LEU A 422 18.28 -2.34 15.94
C LEU A 422 18.63 -2.52 17.41
N ASP A 423 19.89 -2.84 17.72
CA ASP A 423 20.38 -2.88 19.10
C ASP A 423 20.24 -1.51 19.78
N TYR A 424 20.66 -0.43 19.09
CA TYR A 424 20.56 0.92 19.64
C TYR A 424 19.10 1.35 19.89
N ILE A 425 18.16 0.97 19.00
CA ILE A 425 16.71 1.22 19.23
C ILE A 425 16.26 0.50 20.51
N ALA A 426 16.61 -0.78 20.66
CA ALA A 426 16.24 -1.57 21.82
C ALA A 426 16.84 -1.02 23.11
N GLU A 427 18.15 -0.72 23.12
CA GLU A 427 18.86 -0.15 24.27
C GLU A 427 18.23 1.17 24.73
N LYS A 428 17.82 2.05 23.81
CA LYS A 428 17.21 3.32 24.18
C LYS A 428 15.79 3.15 24.72
N LEU A 429 15.04 2.18 24.25
CA LEU A 429 13.76 1.82 24.85
C LEU A 429 13.92 1.24 26.25
N GLU A 430 14.89 0.34 26.45
CA GLU A 430 15.24 -0.25 27.75
C GLU A 430 15.71 0.84 28.74
N GLU A 431 16.60 1.74 28.32
CA GLU A 431 17.05 2.90 29.10
C GLU A 431 15.90 3.78 29.58
N TYR A 432 14.94 4.06 28.67
CA TYR A 432 13.78 4.90 29.00
C TYR A 432 12.92 4.31 30.12
N PHE A 433 12.71 3.00 30.11
CA PHE A 433 11.91 2.31 31.13
C PHE A 433 12.73 1.86 32.36
N GLY A 434 14.03 2.17 32.42
CA GLY A 434 14.88 1.82 33.54
C GLY A 434 15.15 0.31 33.67
N VAL A 435 15.02 -0.44 32.58
CA VAL A 435 15.33 -1.86 32.50
C VAL A 435 16.81 -1.98 32.10
N ASN A 436 17.67 -2.24 33.07
CA ASN A 436 19.12 -2.42 32.85
C ASN A 436 19.42 -3.91 32.60
N PHE A 437 20.30 -4.19 31.65
CA PHE A 437 21.00 -5.48 31.49
C PHE A 437 22.31 -5.51 32.26
#